data_2a43fc02cf5a9e9d0fc596d6efd29745
#
_entry.id   2a43fc02cf5a9e9d0fc596d6efd29745
#
_cell.length_a   1.000
_cell.length_b   1.000
_cell.length_c   1.000
_cell.angle_alpha   90.00
_cell.angle_beta   90.00
_cell.angle_gamma   90.00
#
_symmetry.space_group_name_H-M   'P 1'
#
loop_
_entity.id
_entity.type
_entity.pdbx_description
1 polymer ?
#
loop_
_entity_poly.entity_id
_entity_poly.type
_entity_poly.pdbx_seq_one_letter_code
_entity_poly.pdbx_strand_id
1 'polypeptide(L)'
;MNERQKDCILEIQDMLLAINEIVKKHELQDEFIACLAVGFLDMESSYVDEEGVERANMNLLSSFSVSDEEELDDLLSYCVEAYREENKPDTSSIDYWLNLSRRNGDIN
;
A
#
# COMPACT_ATOMS: atom_id res chain seq x y z
N MET A 1 10.69 -3.50 -16.48
CA MET A 1 9.22 -3.39 -16.61
C MET A 1 8.84 -3.82 -18.02
N ASN A 2 7.87 -4.71 -18.15
CA ASN A 2 7.42 -5.18 -19.47
C ASN A 2 6.41 -4.18 -20.10
N GLU A 3 6.12 -4.36 -21.38
CA GLU A 3 5.22 -3.45 -22.13
C GLU A 3 3.81 -3.40 -21.53
N ARG A 4 3.32 -4.54 -21.04
CA ARG A 4 1.97 -4.62 -20.46
C ARG A 4 1.88 -3.80 -19.17
N GLN A 5 2.90 -3.86 -18.33
CA GLN A 5 2.97 -3.05 -17.11
C GLN A 5 3.12 -1.57 -17.44
N LYS A 6 3.92 -1.25 -18.45
CA LYS A 6 4.14 0.11 -18.91
C LYS A 6 2.84 0.77 -19.39
N ASP A 7 2.09 0.08 -20.24
CA ASP A 7 0.81 0.58 -20.74
C ASP A 7 -0.19 0.76 -19.61
N CYS A 8 -0.23 -0.17 -18.67
CA CYS A 8 -1.10 -0.10 -17.51
C CYS A 8 -0.75 1.11 -16.63
N ILE A 9 0.52 1.36 -16.39
CA ILE A 9 1.00 2.50 -15.59
C ILE A 9 0.60 3.83 -16.24
N LEU A 10 0.70 3.94 -17.57
CA LEU A 10 0.31 5.16 -18.27
C LEU A 10 -1.18 5.47 -18.10
N GLU A 11 -2.03 4.46 -18.17
CA GLU A 11 -3.47 4.63 -17.93
C GLU A 11 -3.76 5.03 -16.48
N ILE A 12 -3.07 4.39 -15.52
CA ILE A 12 -3.22 4.71 -14.10
C ILE A 12 -2.76 6.14 -13.82
N GLN A 13 -1.67 6.57 -14.45
CA GLN A 13 -1.16 7.93 -14.31
C GLN A 13 -2.22 8.97 -14.68
N ASP A 14 -2.94 8.74 -15.77
CA ASP A 14 -4.03 9.63 -16.19
C ASP A 14 -5.13 9.67 -15.12
N MET A 15 -5.43 8.55 -14.49
CA MET A 15 -6.42 8.49 -13.40
C MET A 15 -5.96 9.25 -12.16
N LEU A 16 -4.68 9.17 -11.82
CA LEU A 16 -4.12 9.92 -10.69
C LEU A 16 -4.21 11.42 -10.92
N LEU A 17 -3.97 11.88 -12.14
CA LEU A 17 -4.13 13.28 -12.50
C LEU A 17 -5.61 13.71 -12.39
N ALA A 18 -6.53 12.85 -12.80
CA ALA A 18 -7.96 13.11 -12.69
C ALA A 18 -8.44 13.30 -11.25
N ILE A 19 -7.84 12.59 -10.29
CA ILE A 19 -8.17 12.73 -8.87
C ILE A 19 -7.91 14.17 -8.40
N ASN A 20 -6.76 14.74 -8.75
CA ASN A 20 -6.41 16.11 -8.39
C ASN A 20 -7.37 17.12 -9.02
N GLU A 21 -7.79 16.90 -10.26
CA GLU A 21 -8.74 17.77 -10.93
C GLU A 21 -10.12 17.74 -10.26
N ILE A 22 -10.56 16.57 -9.80
CA ILE A 22 -11.82 16.42 -9.07
C ILE A 22 -11.78 17.23 -7.77
N VAL A 23 -10.67 17.15 -7.03
CA VAL A 23 -10.50 17.90 -5.77
C VAL A 23 -10.56 19.39 -6.01
N LYS A 24 -9.90 19.89 -7.06
CA LYS A 24 -9.94 21.29 -7.45
C LYS A 24 -11.34 21.74 -7.84
N LYS A 25 -12.08 20.91 -8.55
CA LYS A 25 -13.46 21.18 -8.98
C LYS A 25 -14.37 21.45 -7.78
N HIS A 26 -14.15 20.74 -6.68
CA HIS A 26 -14.92 20.93 -5.45
C HIS A 26 -14.31 21.92 -4.47
N GLU A 27 -13.23 22.59 -4.89
CA GLU A 27 -12.54 23.59 -4.07
C GLU A 27 -12.05 23.08 -2.72
N LEU A 28 -11.59 21.80 -2.70
CA LEU A 28 -11.15 21.11 -1.47
C LEU A 28 -9.63 20.92 -1.41
N GLN A 29 -8.86 21.56 -2.29
CA GLN A 29 -7.42 21.37 -2.37
C GLN A 29 -6.67 21.70 -1.07
N ASP A 30 -7.20 22.62 -0.27
CA ASP A 30 -6.59 23.03 0.99
C ASP A 30 -6.88 22.05 2.14
N GLU A 31 -7.85 21.18 1.96
CA GLU A 31 -8.27 20.16 2.93
C GLU A 31 -7.87 18.74 2.51
N PHE A 32 -7.25 18.61 1.33
CA PHE A 32 -6.96 17.32 0.72
C PHE A 32 -5.50 16.93 0.95
N ILE A 33 -5.31 15.74 1.53
CA ILE A 33 -3.99 15.12 1.60
C ILE A 33 -4.07 13.74 0.97
N ALA A 34 -3.02 13.35 0.27
CA ALA A 34 -3.01 12.06 -0.42
C ALA A 34 -1.61 11.48 -0.57
N CYS A 35 -1.56 10.17 -0.49
CA CYS A 35 -0.45 9.37 -0.97
C CYS A 35 -1.07 8.29 -1.85
N LEU A 36 -0.86 8.38 -3.16
CA LEU A 36 -1.37 7.43 -4.12
C LEU A 36 -0.20 6.63 -4.67
N ALA A 37 -0.22 5.33 -4.45
CA ALA A 37 0.88 4.47 -4.85
C ALA A 37 0.36 3.20 -5.50
N VAL A 38 1.00 2.82 -6.61
CA VAL A 38 0.71 1.59 -7.32
C VAL A 38 2.03 0.90 -7.58
N GLY A 39 2.13 -0.37 -7.20
CA GLY A 39 3.33 -1.16 -7.41
C GLY A 39 3.08 -2.36 -8.31
N PHE A 40 4.03 -2.63 -9.19
CA PHE A 40 4.04 -3.84 -9.99
C PHE A 40 5.27 -4.65 -9.63
N LEU A 41 5.06 -5.92 -9.35
CA LEU A 41 6.15 -6.84 -9.06
C LEU A 41 6.84 -7.24 -10.37
N ASP A 42 8.17 -7.15 -10.39
CA ASP A 42 8.96 -7.66 -11.51
C ASP A 42 9.28 -9.13 -11.21
N MET A 43 8.50 -10.02 -11.81
CA MET A 43 8.63 -11.46 -11.57
C MET A 43 9.87 -12.07 -12.21
N GLU A 44 10.54 -11.34 -13.09
CA GLU A 44 11.78 -11.79 -13.74
C GLU A 44 13.03 -11.37 -12.99
N SER A 45 12.88 -10.47 -12.02
CA SER A 45 13.98 -9.92 -11.24
C SER A 45 13.67 -10.07 -9.75
N SER A 46 14.63 -10.62 -9.00
CA SER A 46 14.48 -10.81 -7.57
C SER A 46 15.77 -10.45 -6.85
N TYR A 47 15.65 -10.23 -5.56
CA TYR A 47 16.79 -10.00 -4.67
C TYR A 47 16.57 -10.76 -3.36
N VAL A 48 17.65 -10.97 -2.63
CA VAL A 48 17.58 -11.61 -1.31
C VAL A 48 17.73 -10.50 -0.27
N ASP A 49 16.77 -10.42 0.64
CA ASP A 49 16.80 -9.42 1.72
C ASP A 49 17.77 -9.81 2.85
N GLU A 50 17.87 -8.96 3.87
CA GLU A 50 18.77 -9.17 5.01
C GLU A 50 18.44 -10.44 5.79
N GLU A 51 17.20 -10.90 5.73
CA GLU A 51 16.74 -12.11 6.40
C GLU A 51 16.94 -13.37 5.57
N GLY A 52 17.46 -13.24 4.35
CA GLY A 52 17.69 -14.34 3.44
C GLY A 52 16.45 -14.76 2.65
N VAL A 53 15.40 -13.95 2.66
CA VAL A 53 14.17 -14.23 1.91
C VAL A 53 14.25 -13.64 0.51
N GLU A 54 13.93 -14.46 -0.50
CA GLU A 54 13.87 -14.01 -1.87
C GLU A 54 12.61 -13.16 -2.09
N ARG A 55 12.80 -11.96 -2.66
CA ARG A 55 11.74 -11.00 -2.92
C ARG A 55 11.81 -10.50 -4.35
N ALA A 56 10.65 -10.29 -4.98
CA ALA A 56 10.58 -9.68 -6.29
C ALA A 56 10.85 -8.17 -6.17
N ASN A 57 11.51 -7.61 -7.17
CA ASN A 57 11.64 -6.15 -7.26
C ASN A 57 10.28 -5.53 -7.57
N MET A 58 10.09 -4.29 -7.15
CA MET A 58 8.84 -3.57 -7.36
C MET A 58 9.09 -2.30 -8.18
N ASN A 59 8.27 -2.11 -9.20
CA ASN A 59 8.21 -0.87 -9.95
C ASN A 59 7.08 -0.04 -9.37
N LEU A 60 7.39 1.14 -8.85
CA LEU A 60 6.44 1.98 -8.11
C LEU A 60 6.08 3.24 -8.88
N LEU A 61 4.78 3.50 -8.99
CA LEU A 61 4.25 4.78 -9.41
C LEU A 61 3.60 5.42 -8.21
N SER A 62 4.01 6.63 -7.86
CA SER A 62 3.47 7.31 -6.69
C SER A 62 3.18 8.79 -6.98
N SER A 63 2.20 9.30 -6.27
CA SER A 63 1.83 10.71 -6.32
C SER A 63 1.53 11.16 -4.88
N PHE A 64 2.13 12.26 -4.48
CA PHE A 64 2.00 12.76 -3.12
C PHE A 64 1.35 14.16 -3.13
N SER A 65 0.41 14.35 -2.21
CA SER A 65 -0.20 15.64 -1.96
C SER A 65 -0.20 15.86 -0.45
N VAL A 66 0.98 16.19 0.07
CA VAL A 66 1.21 16.43 1.51
C VAL A 66 2.15 17.63 1.67
N SER A 67 2.06 18.27 2.82
CA SER A 67 2.88 19.47 3.12
C SER A 67 4.29 19.10 3.58
N ASP A 68 4.42 17.98 4.30
CA ASP A 68 5.69 17.53 4.85
C ASP A 68 5.68 16.02 5.11
N GLU A 69 6.80 15.50 5.58
CA GLU A 69 6.96 14.08 5.88
C GLU A 69 6.09 13.62 7.05
N GLU A 70 5.88 14.48 8.04
CA GLU A 70 5.05 14.16 9.20
C GLU A 70 3.60 13.91 8.77
N GLU A 71 3.07 14.73 7.88
CA GLU A 71 1.73 14.57 7.33
C GLU A 71 1.62 13.27 6.53
N LEU A 72 2.66 12.93 5.77
CA LEU A 72 2.73 11.67 5.04
C LEU A 72 2.74 10.48 5.99
N ASP A 73 3.54 10.53 7.05
CA ASP A 73 3.62 9.46 8.03
C ASP A 73 2.27 9.23 8.73
N ASP A 74 1.57 10.31 9.07
CA ASP A 74 0.24 10.24 9.67
C ASP A 74 -0.75 9.55 8.72
N LEU A 75 -0.75 9.97 7.47
CA LEU A 75 -1.65 9.38 6.45
C LEU A 75 -1.37 7.89 6.27
N LEU A 76 -0.10 7.51 6.17
CA LEU A 76 0.29 6.10 6.02
C LEU A 76 -0.10 5.28 7.25
N SER A 77 0.02 5.85 8.43
CA SER A 77 -0.39 5.20 9.68
C SER A 77 -1.89 4.91 9.70
N TYR A 78 -2.70 5.88 9.27
CA TYR A 78 -4.14 5.67 9.15
C TYR A 78 -4.49 4.61 8.11
N CYS A 79 -3.78 4.57 6.99
CA CYS A 79 -3.97 3.55 5.96
C CYS A 79 -3.67 2.15 6.48
N VAL A 80 -2.58 1.99 7.22
CA VAL A 80 -2.19 0.71 7.80
C VAL A 80 -3.23 0.26 8.84
N GLU A 81 -3.70 1.20 9.67
CA GLU A 81 -4.71 0.91 10.68
C GLU A 81 -6.03 0.48 10.03
N ALA A 82 -6.46 1.19 8.97
CA ALA A 82 -7.67 0.83 8.23
C ALA A 82 -7.55 -0.56 7.60
N TYR A 83 -6.39 -0.89 7.04
CA TYR A 83 -6.14 -2.21 6.49
C TYR A 83 -6.25 -3.29 7.56
N ARG A 84 -5.68 -3.05 8.73
CA ARG A 84 -5.74 -3.99 9.86
C ARG A 84 -7.17 -4.23 10.33
N GLU A 85 -7.99 -3.19 10.39
CA GLU A 85 -9.39 -3.32 10.77
C GLU A 85 -10.19 -4.14 9.75
N GLU A 86 -9.99 -3.90 8.45
CA GLU A 86 -10.67 -4.66 7.39
C GLU A 86 -10.27 -6.14 7.38
N ASN A 87 -9.05 -6.45 7.78
CA ASN A 87 -8.48 -7.79 7.74
C ASN A 87 -8.35 -8.40 9.13
N LYS A 88 -9.07 -7.84 10.11
CA LYS A 88 -9.06 -8.33 11.48
C LYS A 88 -9.68 -9.73 11.55
N PRO A 89 -8.97 -10.71 12.15
CA PRO A 89 -9.53 -12.06 12.31
C PRO A 89 -10.75 -12.05 13.22
N ASP A 90 -11.67 -12.96 12.95
CA ASP A 90 -12.83 -13.17 13.82
C ASP A 90 -12.36 -13.78 15.14
N THR A 91 -12.31 -12.97 16.19
CA THR A 91 -11.82 -13.38 17.50
C THR A 91 -12.78 -14.33 18.23
N SER A 92 -14.01 -14.48 17.73
CA SER A 92 -14.97 -15.44 18.29
C SER A 92 -14.77 -16.85 17.74
N SER A 93 -13.94 -17.01 16.72
CA SER A 93 -13.65 -18.29 16.07
C SER A 93 -12.67 -19.11 16.89
N ILE A 94 -12.98 -20.39 17.05
CA ILE A 94 -12.06 -21.36 17.66
C ILE A 94 -10.77 -21.46 16.83
N ASP A 95 -10.90 -21.43 15.51
CA ASP A 95 -9.76 -21.50 14.61
C ASP A 95 -8.80 -20.35 14.82
N TYR A 96 -9.31 -19.15 15.07
CA TYR A 96 -8.50 -17.99 15.38
C TYR A 96 -7.63 -18.24 16.63
N TRP A 97 -8.24 -18.73 17.71
CA TRP A 97 -7.55 -19.00 18.96
C TRP A 97 -6.52 -20.12 18.81
N LEU A 98 -6.81 -21.15 18.04
CA LEU A 98 -5.87 -22.23 17.76
C LEU A 98 -4.66 -21.73 16.99
N ASN A 99 -4.87 -20.88 15.99
CA ASN A 99 -3.77 -20.30 15.20
C ASN A 99 -2.89 -19.39 16.05
N LEU A 100 -3.49 -18.59 16.91
CA LEU A 100 -2.77 -17.72 17.83
C LEU A 100 -1.92 -18.54 18.80
N SER A 101 -2.49 -19.62 19.35
CA SER A 101 -1.80 -20.52 20.24
C SER A 101 -0.58 -21.17 19.57
N ARG A 102 -0.72 -21.59 18.31
CA ARG A 102 0.39 -22.16 17.55
C ARG A 102 1.52 -21.16 17.35
N ARG A 103 1.19 -19.92 17.00
CA ARG A 103 2.19 -18.87 16.83
C ARG A 103 2.97 -18.62 18.11
N ASN A 104 2.28 -18.55 19.22
CA ASN A 104 2.91 -18.35 20.52
C ASN A 104 3.77 -19.55 20.91
N GLY A 105 3.34 -20.75 20.58
CA GLY A 105 4.11 -21.97 20.79
C GLY A 105 5.38 -22.03 19.97
N ASP A 106 5.33 -21.54 18.76
CA ASP A 106 6.49 -21.49 17.86
C ASP A 106 7.55 -20.48 18.32
N ILE A 107 7.12 -19.44 18.99
CA ILE A 107 8.01 -18.39 19.51
C ILE A 107 8.75 -18.89 20.75
N ASN A 108 8.13 -19.76 21.50
CA ASN A 108 8.69 -20.30 22.73
C ASN A 108 9.56 -21.52 22.47
#